data_2dc189e4f8f94db3ac25b3267a15a3cc
#
_entry.id   2dc189e4f8f94db3ac25b3267a15a3cc
#
_cell.length_a   1.000
_cell.length_b   1.000
_cell.length_c   1.000
_cell.angle_alpha   90.00
_cell.angle_beta   90.00
_cell.angle_gamma   90.00
#
_symmetry.space_group_name_H-M   'P 1'
#
loop_
_entity.id
_entity.type
_entity.pdbx_description
1 polymer ?
#
loop_
_entity_poly.entity_id
_entity_poly.type
_entity_poly.pdbx_seq_one_letter_code
_entity_poly.pdbx_strand_id
1 'polypeptide(L)'
;LSIRRQRQMCIRDSRHNGQRIPGEAQYDIRIHAGMRLESREFLELVQTLPQLTYVFVALGSDTRNIEAAVRLRELCQRRGLHPYILAVVQDPFKTVALTSVTDYRGTPYDLHFLGARDMLYSESNILHSRLEAEALTRHLKWGDEDVFWRYEFNYRSSIASVIHHRLKLRLGVPGADKPPAERTEEEKQLLRVIEHRRWNAYMRTEGYCYSGSTDPASRNDLGKLHNCLVPFDELSEKEKVKDDD
;
A
#
# COMPACT_ATOMS: atom_id res chain seq x y z
N LEU A 1 -11.74 -5.05 -0.05
CA LEU A 1 -12.85 -4.24 0.46
C LEU A 1 -12.35 -3.36 1.59
N SER A 2 -12.55 -2.04 1.51
CA SER A 2 -12.20 -1.11 2.57
C SER A 2 -13.48 -0.50 3.15
N ILE A 3 -13.68 -0.69 4.45
CA ILE A 3 -14.83 -0.15 5.18
C ILE A 3 -14.30 1.00 6.03
N ARG A 4 -14.56 2.23 5.60
CA ARG A 4 -14.13 3.46 6.27
C ARG A 4 -15.32 4.34 6.59
N ARG A 5 -15.31 4.95 7.79
CA ARG A 5 -16.15 6.12 8.06
C ARG A 5 -15.49 7.31 7.39
N GLN A 6 -16.10 7.77 6.32
CA GLN A 6 -15.50 8.65 5.33
C GLN A 6 -15.24 10.07 5.83
N ARG A 7 -14.02 10.57 5.59
CA ARG A 7 -13.86 11.94 5.12
C ARG A 7 -13.73 11.86 3.59
N GLN A 8 -14.70 12.42 2.88
CA GLN A 8 -14.87 12.30 1.42
C GLN A 8 -13.69 12.85 0.58
N MET A 9 -12.70 13.50 1.20
CA MET A 9 -11.66 14.25 0.47
C MET A 9 -10.64 13.35 -0.25
N CYS A 10 -10.14 12.30 0.37
CA CYS A 10 -9.04 11.52 -0.23
C CYS A 10 -9.42 10.71 -1.50
N ILE A 11 -10.70 10.36 -1.66
CA ILE A 11 -11.16 9.59 -2.83
C ILE A 11 -11.57 10.51 -3.98
N ARG A 12 -12.00 11.73 -3.66
CA ARG A 12 -12.31 12.75 -4.67
C ARG A 12 -11.06 13.22 -5.40
N ASP A 13 -9.95 13.37 -4.68
CA ASP A 13 -8.66 13.79 -5.25
C ASP A 13 -8.09 12.73 -6.21
N SER A 14 -8.21 11.44 -5.90
CA SER A 14 -7.81 10.36 -6.81
C SER A 14 -8.64 10.28 -8.10
N ARG A 15 -9.88 10.81 -8.08
CA ARG A 15 -10.72 10.91 -9.30
C ARG A 15 -10.44 12.16 -10.12
N HIS A 16 -10.02 13.27 -9.51
CA HIS A 16 -9.67 14.50 -10.21
C HIS A 16 -8.31 14.42 -10.91
N ASN A 17 -7.37 13.67 -10.36
CA ASN A 17 -6.07 13.40 -10.97
C ASN A 17 -6.12 12.26 -12.01
N GLY A 18 -7.29 11.93 -12.50
CA GLY A 18 -7.59 10.77 -13.33
C GLY A 18 -7.05 10.79 -14.76
N GLN A 19 -5.83 11.27 -14.98
CA GLN A 19 -5.08 10.93 -16.18
C GLN A 19 -4.68 9.46 -16.08
N ARG A 20 -5.35 8.63 -16.90
CA ARG A 20 -5.01 7.21 -17.05
C ARG A 20 -3.73 7.13 -17.85
N ILE A 21 -2.74 6.42 -17.35
CA ILE A 21 -1.60 6.01 -18.17
C ILE A 21 -2.10 4.89 -19.09
N PRO A 22 -2.01 5.05 -20.41
CA PRO A 22 -2.35 3.99 -21.34
C PRO A 22 -1.53 2.71 -21.04
N GLY A 23 -2.17 1.56 -20.99
CA GLY A 23 -1.51 0.27 -20.77
C GLY A 23 -1.24 -0.13 -19.30
N GLU A 24 -1.44 0.73 -18.31
CA GLU A 24 -1.40 0.32 -16.90
C GLU A 24 -2.69 -0.36 -16.47
N ALA A 25 -2.55 -1.35 -15.55
CA ALA A 25 -3.68 -2.02 -14.94
C ALA A 25 -4.59 -0.98 -14.25
N GLN A 26 -5.84 -0.94 -14.67
CA GLN A 26 -6.82 -0.02 -14.12
C GLN A 26 -7.41 -0.61 -12.85
N TYR A 27 -7.42 0.18 -11.77
CA TYR A 27 -8.15 -0.16 -10.57
C TYR A 27 -9.63 0.25 -10.74
N ASP A 28 -10.54 -0.73 -10.63
CA ASP A 28 -11.97 -0.45 -10.52
C ASP A 28 -12.30 -0.10 -9.07
N ILE A 29 -12.38 1.20 -8.77
CA ILE A 29 -12.73 1.70 -7.44
C ILE A 29 -14.23 1.97 -7.40
N ARG A 30 -14.97 1.15 -6.64
CA ARG A 30 -16.39 1.31 -6.39
C ARG A 30 -16.61 1.88 -5.00
N ILE A 31 -17.35 2.99 -4.91
CA ILE A 31 -17.65 3.68 -3.67
C ILE A 31 -19.13 3.52 -3.37
N HIS A 32 -19.43 2.88 -2.24
CA HIS A 32 -20.78 2.70 -1.71
C HIS A 32 -20.97 3.62 -0.49
N ALA A 33 -21.27 4.91 -0.76
CA ALA A 33 -21.48 5.88 0.30
C ALA A 33 -22.77 5.61 1.07
N GLY A 34 -22.70 5.73 2.42
CA GLY A 34 -23.87 5.54 3.29
C GLY A 34 -24.31 4.08 3.52
N MET A 35 -23.62 3.11 2.92
CA MET A 35 -23.93 1.69 3.13
C MET A 35 -23.58 1.26 4.56
N ARG A 36 -24.54 0.66 5.25
CA ARG A 36 -24.37 0.14 6.61
C ARG A 36 -23.98 -1.33 6.57
N LEU A 37 -23.12 -1.75 7.50
CA LEU A 37 -22.63 -3.14 7.58
C LEU A 37 -23.77 -4.17 7.76
N GLU A 38 -24.86 -3.75 8.43
CA GLU A 38 -26.02 -4.58 8.70
C GLU A 38 -27.09 -4.51 7.60
N SER A 39 -26.89 -3.67 6.60
CA SER A 39 -27.88 -3.49 5.56
C SER A 39 -27.94 -4.68 4.61
N ARG A 40 -29.10 -4.90 4.04
CA ARG A 40 -29.32 -5.97 3.04
C ARG A 40 -28.43 -5.74 1.81
N GLU A 41 -28.27 -4.49 1.39
CA GLU A 41 -27.45 -4.11 0.26
C GLU A 41 -25.97 -4.47 0.49
N PHE A 42 -25.45 -4.31 1.72
CA PHE A 42 -24.09 -4.73 2.05
C PHE A 42 -23.94 -6.26 2.01
N LEU A 43 -24.90 -6.98 2.56
CA LEU A 43 -24.90 -8.45 2.53
C LEU A 43 -24.96 -8.98 1.09
N GLU A 44 -25.80 -8.40 0.25
CA GLU A 44 -25.90 -8.72 -1.17
C GLU A 44 -24.58 -8.38 -1.91
N LEU A 45 -23.98 -7.22 -1.62
CA LEU A 45 -22.68 -6.86 -2.19
C LEU A 45 -21.62 -7.92 -1.86
N VAL A 46 -21.45 -8.27 -0.58
CA VAL A 46 -20.47 -9.30 -0.18
C VAL A 46 -20.82 -10.65 -0.82
N GLN A 47 -22.11 -10.94 -1.02
CA GLN A 47 -22.56 -12.16 -1.68
C GLN A 47 -22.22 -12.22 -3.18
N THR A 48 -22.12 -11.11 -3.86
CA THR A 48 -21.83 -11.05 -5.30
C THR A 48 -20.34 -11.01 -5.62
N LEU A 49 -19.47 -10.79 -4.63
CA LEU A 49 -18.03 -10.76 -4.84
C LEU A 49 -17.50 -12.17 -5.19
N PRO A 50 -16.89 -12.36 -6.37
CA PRO A 50 -16.39 -13.67 -6.80
C PRO A 50 -15.17 -14.11 -5.99
N GLN A 51 -14.36 -13.15 -5.57
CA GLN A 51 -13.14 -13.35 -4.79
C GLN A 51 -12.92 -12.15 -3.87
N LEU A 52 -12.45 -12.42 -2.66
CA LEU A 52 -12.11 -11.39 -1.68
C LEU A 52 -10.76 -11.75 -1.05
N THR A 53 -9.73 -10.93 -1.30
CA THR A 53 -8.36 -11.16 -0.83
C THR A 53 -8.09 -10.43 0.49
N TYR A 54 -8.49 -9.16 0.58
CA TYR A 54 -8.27 -8.33 1.75
C TYR A 54 -9.54 -7.58 2.15
N VAL A 55 -9.73 -7.45 3.46
CA VAL A 55 -10.75 -6.59 4.05
C VAL A 55 -10.09 -5.67 5.07
N PHE A 56 -10.27 -4.38 4.90
CA PHE A 56 -9.82 -3.35 5.85
C PHE A 56 -11.01 -2.77 6.59
N VAL A 57 -10.96 -2.81 7.94
CA VAL A 57 -12.02 -2.30 8.81
C VAL A 57 -11.51 -1.10 9.60
N ALA A 58 -12.05 0.10 9.35
CA ALA A 58 -11.65 1.35 9.98
C ALA A 58 -12.87 2.27 10.21
N LEU A 59 -13.74 1.91 11.18
CA LEU A 59 -15.02 2.59 11.46
C LEU A 59 -14.93 3.67 12.54
N GLY A 60 -13.71 3.98 13.02
CA GLY A 60 -13.45 5.09 13.94
C GLY A 60 -13.51 4.74 15.43
N SER A 61 -13.82 3.49 15.82
CA SER A 61 -13.65 3.01 17.20
C SER A 61 -13.26 1.54 17.24
N ASP A 62 -12.46 1.16 18.21
CA ASP A 62 -11.97 -0.21 18.40
C ASP A 62 -13.11 -1.23 18.48
N THR A 63 -14.11 -0.96 19.32
CA THR A 63 -15.25 -1.84 19.52
C THR A 63 -15.99 -2.11 18.20
N ARG A 64 -16.30 -1.03 17.46
CA ARG A 64 -17.00 -1.17 16.16
C ARG A 64 -16.14 -1.89 15.12
N ASN A 65 -14.81 -1.66 15.15
CA ASN A 65 -13.89 -2.32 14.24
C ASN A 65 -13.81 -3.83 14.54
N ILE A 66 -13.74 -4.20 15.80
CA ILE A 66 -13.74 -5.61 16.24
C ILE A 66 -15.05 -6.29 15.86
N GLU A 67 -16.21 -5.70 16.22
CA GLU A 67 -17.51 -6.24 15.89
C GLU A 67 -17.68 -6.46 14.38
N ALA A 68 -17.29 -5.45 13.58
CA ALA A 68 -17.35 -5.54 12.13
C ALA A 68 -16.43 -6.63 11.57
N ALA A 69 -15.19 -6.75 12.10
CA ALA A 69 -14.24 -7.76 11.67
C ALA A 69 -14.75 -9.19 11.96
N VAL A 70 -15.29 -9.41 13.16
CA VAL A 70 -15.88 -10.71 13.55
C VAL A 70 -17.06 -11.08 12.65
N ARG A 71 -18.00 -10.15 12.43
CA ARG A 71 -19.15 -10.39 11.53
C ARG A 71 -18.73 -10.66 10.10
N LEU A 72 -17.75 -9.93 9.59
CA LEU A 72 -17.23 -10.15 8.25
C LEU A 72 -16.56 -11.51 8.12
N ARG A 73 -15.79 -11.95 9.13
CA ARG A 73 -15.21 -13.27 9.16
C ARG A 73 -16.32 -14.35 9.09
N GLU A 74 -17.34 -14.22 9.91
CA GLU A 74 -18.47 -15.14 9.91
C GLU A 74 -19.18 -15.21 8.53
N LEU A 75 -19.45 -14.05 7.94
CA LEU A 75 -20.05 -13.97 6.60
C LEU A 75 -19.17 -14.63 5.53
N CYS A 76 -17.88 -14.36 5.56
CA CYS A 76 -16.92 -14.95 4.62
C CYS A 76 -16.82 -16.47 4.79
N GLN A 77 -16.74 -16.98 6.02
CA GLN A 77 -16.67 -18.41 6.29
C GLN A 77 -17.93 -19.15 5.78
N ARG A 78 -19.12 -18.60 6.00
CA ARG A 78 -20.38 -19.19 5.49
C ARG A 78 -20.38 -19.32 3.96
N ARG A 79 -19.55 -18.58 3.27
CA ARG A 79 -19.41 -18.59 1.81
C ARG A 79 -18.16 -19.28 1.29
N GLY A 80 -17.33 -19.83 2.18
CA GLY A 80 -16.04 -20.41 1.81
C GLY A 80 -15.02 -19.38 1.32
N LEU A 81 -15.17 -18.11 1.71
CA LEU A 81 -14.20 -17.04 1.41
C LEU A 81 -13.25 -16.88 2.59
N HIS A 82 -11.94 -16.78 2.29
CA HIS A 82 -10.88 -16.67 3.29
C HIS A 82 -10.02 -15.43 3.08
N PRO A 83 -10.58 -14.20 3.14
CA PRO A 83 -9.78 -12.98 3.02
C PRO A 83 -8.94 -12.73 4.26
N TYR A 84 -7.84 -12.00 4.11
CA TYR A 84 -7.18 -11.37 5.24
C TYR A 84 -8.02 -10.21 5.76
N ILE A 85 -8.52 -10.32 6.99
CA ILE A 85 -9.31 -9.26 7.62
C ILE A 85 -8.42 -8.49 8.58
N LEU A 86 -8.21 -7.20 8.27
CA LEU A 86 -7.36 -6.29 9.03
C LEU A 86 -8.25 -5.21 9.65
N ALA A 87 -8.31 -5.15 10.99
CA ALA A 87 -9.08 -4.16 11.71
C ALA A 87 -8.17 -3.20 12.48
N VAL A 88 -8.48 -1.91 12.42
CA VAL A 88 -7.74 -0.89 13.18
C VAL A 88 -8.20 -0.92 14.63
N VAL A 89 -7.31 -1.32 15.54
CA VAL A 89 -7.55 -1.36 16.98
C VAL A 89 -6.36 -0.75 17.70
N GLN A 90 -6.60 0.29 18.49
CA GLN A 90 -5.56 1.04 19.19
C GLN A 90 -5.24 0.48 20.58
N ASP A 91 -6.23 -0.11 21.24
CA ASP A 91 -6.09 -0.69 22.58
C ASP A 91 -5.70 -2.18 22.45
N PRO A 92 -4.46 -2.55 22.80
CA PRO A 92 -3.99 -3.93 22.66
C PRO A 92 -4.76 -4.91 23.55
N PHE A 93 -5.26 -4.47 24.70
CA PHE A 93 -5.99 -5.35 25.62
C PHE A 93 -7.32 -5.85 25.04
N LYS A 94 -7.93 -5.11 24.12
CA LYS A 94 -9.18 -5.52 23.48
C LYS A 94 -9.00 -6.65 22.48
N THR A 95 -7.80 -6.92 22.02
CA THR A 95 -7.51 -7.91 20.98
C THR A 95 -6.97 -9.22 21.52
N VAL A 96 -6.43 -9.24 22.75
CA VAL A 96 -5.79 -10.42 23.34
C VAL A 96 -6.69 -11.67 23.30
N ALA A 97 -7.96 -11.51 23.60
CA ALA A 97 -8.93 -12.62 23.60
C ALA A 97 -9.28 -13.12 22.19
N LEU A 98 -9.05 -12.31 21.15
CA LEU A 98 -9.49 -12.61 19.78
C LEU A 98 -8.36 -13.16 18.90
N THR A 99 -7.11 -12.88 19.23
CA THR A 99 -5.95 -13.34 18.44
C THR A 99 -5.71 -14.84 18.54
N SER A 100 -6.21 -15.48 19.60
CA SER A 100 -6.07 -16.92 19.86
C SER A 100 -7.38 -17.71 19.65
N VAL A 101 -8.45 -17.06 19.19
CA VAL A 101 -9.74 -17.74 19.02
C VAL A 101 -9.70 -18.65 17.81
N THR A 102 -10.06 -19.90 18.05
CA THR A 102 -10.28 -20.91 17.01
C THR A 102 -11.71 -21.41 17.07
N ASP A 103 -12.21 -21.97 15.96
CA ASP A 103 -13.45 -22.72 15.97
C ASP A 103 -13.27 -24.06 16.72
N TYR A 104 -14.34 -24.85 16.85
CA TYR A 104 -14.31 -26.15 17.54
C TYR A 104 -13.41 -27.20 16.85
N ARG A 105 -12.96 -26.96 15.62
CA ARG A 105 -12.01 -27.78 14.87
C ARG A 105 -10.57 -27.28 14.99
N GLY A 106 -10.33 -26.21 15.74
CA GLY A 106 -9.04 -25.58 15.88
C GLY A 106 -8.65 -24.66 14.71
N THR A 107 -9.58 -24.32 13.81
CA THR A 107 -9.33 -23.39 12.71
C THR A 107 -9.25 -21.98 13.25
N PRO A 108 -8.16 -21.23 13.04
CA PRO A 108 -8.05 -19.84 13.49
C PRO A 108 -9.12 -18.95 12.86
N TYR A 109 -9.64 -18.00 13.63
CA TYR A 109 -10.54 -16.97 13.09
C TYR A 109 -9.85 -16.04 12.10
N ASP A 110 -8.50 -16.02 12.12
CA ASP A 110 -7.67 -15.28 11.17
C ASP A 110 -8.06 -13.80 11.05
N LEU A 111 -8.17 -13.15 12.21
CA LEU A 111 -8.36 -11.72 12.35
C LEU A 111 -7.03 -11.06 12.69
N HIS A 112 -6.68 -10.03 11.95
CA HIS A 112 -5.45 -9.27 12.16
C HIS A 112 -5.79 -7.86 12.65
N PHE A 113 -5.12 -7.44 13.73
CA PHE A 113 -5.33 -6.11 14.32
C PHE A 113 -4.12 -5.22 14.06
N LEU A 114 -4.41 -3.98 13.67
CA LEU A 114 -3.41 -2.97 13.32
C LEU A 114 -3.60 -1.72 14.18
N GLY A 115 -2.51 -1.03 14.48
CA GLY A 115 -2.58 0.29 15.13
C GLY A 115 -2.52 0.25 16.65
N ALA A 116 -2.13 -0.87 17.25
CA ALA A 116 -1.92 -0.98 18.69
C ALA A 116 -0.89 0.05 19.17
N ARG A 117 -1.24 0.84 20.19
CA ARG A 117 -0.41 1.97 20.64
C ARG A 117 0.93 1.55 21.21
N ASP A 118 0.99 0.46 21.93
CA ASP A 118 2.22 -0.12 22.47
C ASP A 118 3.22 -0.53 21.38
N MET A 119 2.72 -1.02 20.25
CA MET A 119 3.56 -1.32 19.09
C MET A 119 4.00 -0.05 18.35
N LEU A 120 3.07 0.88 18.08
CA LEU A 120 3.37 2.11 17.34
C LEU A 120 4.36 3.01 18.10
N TYR A 121 4.20 3.12 19.41
CA TYR A 121 5.03 3.97 20.28
C TYR A 121 6.08 3.17 21.06
N SER A 122 6.48 2.01 20.56
CA SER A 122 7.59 1.26 21.15
C SER A 122 8.92 1.99 20.94
N GLU A 123 9.86 1.82 21.87
CA GLU A 123 11.22 2.34 21.74
C GLU A 123 11.88 1.90 20.43
N SER A 124 11.69 0.63 20.06
CA SER A 124 12.21 0.06 18.82
C SER A 124 11.68 0.75 17.56
N ASN A 125 10.44 1.27 17.58
CA ASN A 125 9.88 1.97 16.43
C ASN A 125 10.22 3.47 16.42
N ILE A 126 10.37 4.10 17.59
CA ILE A 126 10.59 5.54 17.70
C ILE A 126 12.08 5.88 17.65
N LEU A 127 12.91 5.14 18.40
CA LEU A 127 14.34 5.46 18.53
C LEU A 127 15.24 4.58 17.66
N HIS A 128 14.79 3.36 17.32
CA HIS A 128 15.61 2.35 16.64
C HIS A 128 14.87 1.71 15.46
N SER A 129 14.16 2.52 14.69
CA SER A 129 13.38 2.04 13.54
C SER A 129 14.29 1.39 12.49
N ARG A 130 14.26 0.06 12.38
CA ARG A 130 14.97 -0.66 11.32
C ARG A 130 14.51 -0.22 9.93
N LEU A 131 13.24 0.12 9.79
CA LEU A 131 12.69 0.60 8.52
C LEU A 131 13.32 1.92 8.10
N GLU A 132 13.47 2.86 9.05
CA GLU A 132 14.11 4.15 8.80
C GLU A 132 15.61 3.99 8.50
N ALA A 133 16.32 3.14 9.24
CA ALA A 133 17.72 2.86 8.99
C ALA A 133 17.96 2.27 7.58
N GLU A 134 17.12 1.32 7.16
CA GLU A 134 17.17 0.77 5.81
C GLU A 134 16.81 1.84 4.75
N ALA A 135 15.81 2.70 5.05
CA ALA A 135 15.41 3.78 4.15
C ALA A 135 16.51 4.83 3.99
N LEU A 136 17.18 5.21 5.08
CA LEU A 136 18.35 6.10 5.02
C LEU A 136 19.48 5.46 4.20
N THR A 137 19.82 4.18 4.46
CA THR A 137 20.84 3.48 3.68
C THR A 137 20.53 3.48 2.18
N ARG A 138 19.27 3.31 1.81
CA ARG A 138 18.82 3.35 0.42
C ARG A 138 18.87 4.78 -0.14
N HIS A 139 18.47 5.77 0.66
CA HIS A 139 18.53 7.18 0.27
C HIS A 139 19.97 7.65 -0.03
N LEU A 140 20.94 7.21 0.76
CA LEU A 140 22.36 7.58 0.59
C LEU A 140 22.99 7.11 -0.73
N LYS A 141 22.29 6.27 -1.51
CA LYS A 141 22.73 5.95 -2.88
C LYS A 141 22.57 7.12 -3.88
N TRP A 142 21.68 8.07 -3.58
CA TRP A 142 21.32 9.18 -4.50
C TRP A 142 21.19 10.55 -3.85
N GLY A 143 21.20 10.64 -2.53
CA GLY A 143 21.08 11.86 -1.74
C GLY A 143 21.96 11.81 -0.50
N ASP A 144 21.90 12.85 0.31
CA ASP A 144 22.59 12.93 1.59
C ASP A 144 21.63 12.81 2.77
N GLU A 145 22.17 12.56 3.97
CA GLU A 145 21.40 12.34 5.19
C GLU A 145 20.57 13.58 5.58
N ASP A 146 21.11 14.80 5.41
CA ASP A 146 20.40 16.03 5.73
C ASP A 146 19.16 16.20 4.86
N VAL A 147 19.25 15.87 3.58
CA VAL A 147 18.14 15.91 2.63
C VAL A 147 17.08 14.85 2.97
N PHE A 148 17.50 13.67 3.46
CA PHE A 148 16.58 12.64 3.91
C PHE A 148 15.68 13.12 5.08
N TRP A 149 16.28 13.72 6.09
CA TRP A 149 15.56 14.17 7.29
C TRP A 149 14.81 15.49 7.08
N ARG A 150 15.33 16.38 6.25
CA ARG A 150 14.76 17.72 6.02
C ARG A 150 13.48 17.69 5.18
N TYR A 151 13.42 16.82 4.19
CA TYR A 151 12.31 16.79 3.23
C TYR A 151 11.44 15.56 3.41
N GLU A 152 10.23 15.75 3.93
CA GLU A 152 9.25 14.67 4.16
C GLU A 152 9.02 13.82 2.90
N PHE A 153 9.01 14.43 1.72
CA PHE A 153 8.89 13.71 0.44
C PHE A 153 9.99 12.67 0.25
N ASN A 154 11.26 13.03 0.51
CA ASN A 154 12.40 12.13 0.36
C ASN A 154 12.38 11.01 1.39
N TYR A 155 12.09 11.35 2.65
CA TYR A 155 11.89 10.39 3.73
C TYR A 155 10.83 9.36 3.36
N ARG A 156 9.61 9.81 3.01
CA ARG A 156 8.49 8.93 2.66
C ARG A 156 8.73 8.10 1.41
N SER A 157 9.37 8.67 0.39
CA SER A 157 9.74 7.96 -0.83
C SER A 157 10.71 6.81 -0.55
N SER A 158 11.71 7.06 0.30
CA SER A 158 12.70 6.06 0.68
C SER A 158 12.09 4.95 1.54
N ILE A 159 11.20 5.29 2.48
CA ILE A 159 10.40 4.33 3.24
C ILE A 159 9.56 3.45 2.31
N ALA A 160 8.86 4.06 1.35
CA ALA A 160 8.04 3.32 0.39
C ALA A 160 8.87 2.35 -0.45
N SER A 161 10.09 2.76 -0.85
CA SER A 161 11.01 1.91 -1.60
C SER A 161 11.46 0.69 -0.78
N VAL A 162 11.79 0.86 0.51
CA VAL A 162 12.17 -0.26 1.38
C VAL A 162 11.01 -1.23 1.61
N ILE A 163 9.82 -0.72 1.89
CA ILE A 163 8.62 -1.56 2.05
C ILE A 163 8.39 -2.40 0.79
N HIS A 164 8.53 -1.78 -0.37
CA HIS A 164 8.37 -2.45 -1.65
C HIS A 164 9.46 -3.52 -1.89
N HIS A 165 10.71 -3.23 -1.54
CA HIS A 165 11.80 -4.20 -1.62
C HIS A 165 11.54 -5.42 -0.72
N ARG A 166 11.14 -5.21 0.54
CA ARG A 166 10.73 -6.31 1.44
C ARG A 166 9.57 -7.14 0.87
N LEU A 167 8.64 -6.49 0.16
CA LEU A 167 7.54 -7.19 -0.53
C LEU A 167 8.05 -8.01 -1.71
N LYS A 168 8.97 -7.47 -2.53
CA LYS A 168 9.62 -8.22 -3.63
C LYS A 168 10.29 -9.50 -3.12
N LEU A 169 11.03 -9.40 -2.02
CA LEU A 169 11.67 -10.56 -1.38
C LEU A 169 10.64 -11.59 -0.90
N ARG A 170 9.58 -11.15 -0.22
CA ARG A 170 8.51 -12.03 0.29
C ARG A 170 7.76 -12.76 -0.82
N LEU A 171 7.58 -12.11 -1.96
CA LEU A 171 6.90 -12.67 -3.14
C LEU A 171 7.82 -13.52 -4.02
N GLY A 172 9.11 -13.63 -3.70
CA GLY A 172 10.07 -14.37 -4.50
C GLY A 172 10.27 -13.78 -5.91
N VAL A 173 10.25 -12.46 -6.03
CA VAL A 173 10.48 -11.79 -7.31
C VAL A 173 11.88 -12.12 -7.81
N PRO A 174 12.07 -12.65 -9.04
CA PRO A 174 13.36 -13.03 -9.56
C PRO A 174 14.40 -11.88 -9.46
N GLY A 175 15.57 -12.18 -8.94
CA GLY A 175 16.68 -11.23 -8.78
C GLY A 175 16.57 -10.27 -7.60
N ALA A 176 15.44 -10.25 -6.85
CA ALA A 176 15.25 -9.32 -5.73
C ALA A 176 16.19 -9.61 -4.55
N ASP A 177 16.57 -10.85 -4.36
CA ASP A 177 17.48 -11.37 -3.32
C ASP A 177 18.96 -11.37 -3.73
N LYS A 178 19.25 -11.05 -5.01
CA LYS A 178 20.60 -11.05 -5.56
C LYS A 178 21.25 -9.67 -5.51
N PRO A 179 22.57 -9.60 -5.29
CA PRO A 179 23.34 -8.38 -5.56
C PRO A 179 23.18 -7.95 -7.03
N PRO A 180 23.19 -6.64 -7.35
CA PRO A 180 23.03 -6.16 -8.74
C PRO A 180 23.98 -6.77 -9.75
N ALA A 181 25.22 -7.08 -9.33
CA ALA A 181 26.24 -7.67 -10.18
C ALA A 181 25.96 -9.15 -10.57
N GLU A 182 25.14 -9.84 -9.81
CA GLU A 182 24.79 -11.25 -10.01
C GLU A 182 23.45 -11.45 -10.74
N ARG A 183 22.74 -10.34 -11.04
CA ARG A 183 21.45 -10.36 -11.72
C ARG A 183 21.65 -10.56 -13.22
N THR A 184 20.80 -11.39 -13.83
CA THR A 184 20.71 -11.48 -15.30
C THR A 184 20.09 -10.20 -15.87
N GLU A 185 20.22 -9.97 -17.16
CA GLU A 185 19.61 -8.80 -17.82
C GLU A 185 18.08 -8.83 -17.74
N GLU A 186 17.47 -10.02 -17.81
CA GLU A 186 16.03 -10.20 -17.64
C GLU A 186 15.58 -9.85 -16.20
N GLU A 187 16.35 -10.24 -15.20
CA GLU A 187 16.07 -9.90 -13.80
C GLU A 187 16.19 -8.39 -13.57
N LYS A 188 17.23 -7.75 -14.09
CA LYS A 188 17.41 -6.30 -14.02
C LYS A 188 16.24 -5.58 -14.69
N GLN A 189 15.88 -5.98 -15.89
CA GLN A 189 14.78 -5.38 -16.64
C GLN A 189 13.43 -5.54 -15.89
N LEU A 190 13.17 -6.72 -15.35
CA LEU A 190 11.97 -6.96 -14.52
C LEU A 190 11.93 -6.02 -13.31
N LEU A 191 13.04 -5.91 -12.58
CA LEU A 191 13.14 -5.09 -11.38
C LEU A 191 12.98 -3.61 -11.69
N ARG A 192 13.56 -3.10 -12.80
CA ARG A 192 13.37 -1.72 -13.28
C ARG A 192 11.89 -1.42 -13.56
N VAL A 193 11.21 -2.30 -14.31
CA VAL A 193 9.78 -2.14 -14.62
C VAL A 193 8.94 -2.09 -13.34
N ILE A 194 9.22 -3.01 -12.40
CA ILE A 194 8.49 -3.07 -11.13
C ILE A 194 8.76 -1.82 -10.28
N GLU A 195 10.02 -1.35 -10.22
CA GLU A 195 10.38 -0.16 -9.46
C GLU A 195 9.76 1.11 -10.06
N HIS A 196 9.77 1.24 -11.37
CA HIS A 196 9.09 2.34 -12.06
C HIS A 196 7.59 2.38 -11.76
N ARG A 197 6.91 1.22 -11.78
CA ARG A 197 5.49 1.12 -11.42
C ARG A 197 5.24 1.52 -9.96
N ARG A 198 6.11 1.09 -9.04
CA ARG A 198 6.05 1.50 -7.64
C ARG A 198 6.21 3.02 -7.50
N TRP A 199 7.22 3.58 -8.17
CA TRP A 199 7.51 5.01 -8.13
C TRP A 199 6.34 5.82 -8.72
N ASN A 200 5.79 5.41 -9.85
CA ASN A 200 4.58 6.01 -10.43
C ASN A 200 3.40 5.99 -9.45
N ALA A 201 3.16 4.86 -8.78
CA ALA A 201 2.10 4.74 -7.79
C ALA A 201 2.34 5.71 -6.61
N TYR A 202 3.57 5.77 -6.09
CA TYR A 202 3.96 6.70 -5.03
C TYR A 202 3.74 8.16 -5.43
N MET A 203 4.25 8.58 -6.57
CA MET A 203 4.10 9.95 -7.07
C MET A 203 2.61 10.36 -7.18
N ARG A 204 1.77 9.45 -7.63
CA ARG A 204 0.32 9.69 -7.71
C ARG A 204 -0.33 9.81 -6.34
N THR A 205 0.10 9.05 -5.34
CA THR A 205 -0.39 9.21 -3.97
C THR A 205 0.03 10.55 -3.37
N GLU A 206 1.16 11.11 -3.82
CA GLU A 206 1.63 12.46 -3.47
C GLU A 206 0.94 13.56 -4.31
N GLY A 207 0.00 13.21 -5.19
CA GLY A 207 -0.81 14.14 -5.99
C GLY A 207 -0.18 14.56 -7.31
N TYR A 208 0.90 13.93 -7.74
CA TYR A 208 1.51 14.23 -9.04
C TYR A 208 0.71 13.65 -10.21
N CYS A 209 0.68 14.40 -11.31
CA CYS A 209 0.13 14.01 -12.60
C CYS A 209 1.20 14.06 -13.69
N TYR A 210 0.92 13.38 -14.80
CA TYR A 210 1.76 13.51 -16.00
C TYR A 210 1.71 14.93 -16.56
N SER A 211 2.86 15.49 -16.93
CA SER A 211 3.00 16.86 -17.42
C SER A 211 2.51 17.06 -18.86
N GLY A 212 2.09 15.99 -19.55
CA GLY A 212 1.68 16.04 -20.96
C GLY A 212 2.83 15.92 -21.96
N SER A 213 4.08 15.91 -21.48
CA SER A 213 5.28 15.73 -22.27
C SER A 213 6.34 14.95 -21.49
N THR A 214 7.14 14.15 -22.17
CA THR A 214 8.32 13.47 -21.58
C THR A 214 9.55 14.36 -21.50
N ASP A 215 9.49 15.59 -22.03
CA ASP A 215 10.56 16.58 -21.92
C ASP A 215 10.77 16.94 -20.42
N PRO A 216 12.01 16.84 -19.88
CA PRO A 216 12.31 17.27 -18.52
C PRO A 216 11.90 18.72 -18.21
N ALA A 217 11.90 19.60 -19.20
CA ALA A 217 11.47 21.00 -19.05
C ALA A 217 9.98 21.15 -18.70
N SER A 218 9.17 20.13 -18.96
CA SER A 218 7.74 20.11 -18.61
C SER A 218 7.46 19.80 -17.14
N ARG A 219 8.46 19.40 -16.36
CA ARG A 219 8.32 19.13 -14.92
C ARG A 219 8.04 20.41 -14.16
N ASN A 220 7.02 20.36 -13.27
CA ASN A 220 6.65 21.45 -12.38
C ASN A 220 6.26 20.89 -11.01
N ASP A 221 7.17 20.92 -10.06
CA ASP A 221 6.94 20.37 -8.72
C ASP A 221 5.90 21.15 -7.91
N LEU A 222 5.79 22.47 -8.10
CA LEU A 222 4.74 23.27 -7.48
C LEU A 222 3.35 22.92 -8.02
N GLY A 223 3.26 22.66 -9.32
CA GLY A 223 2.05 22.21 -9.98
C GLY A 223 1.79 20.72 -9.88
N LYS A 224 2.65 19.98 -9.17
CA LYS A 224 2.60 18.50 -9.09
C LYS A 224 2.55 17.84 -10.47
N LEU A 225 3.38 18.32 -11.40
CA LEU A 225 3.52 17.77 -12.76
C LEU A 225 4.88 17.10 -12.92
N HIS A 226 4.89 15.87 -13.46
CA HIS A 226 6.13 15.14 -13.67
C HIS A 226 6.14 14.47 -15.05
N ASN A 227 7.25 14.64 -15.77
CA ASN A 227 7.42 14.16 -17.14
C ASN A 227 7.61 12.63 -17.26
N CYS A 228 8.08 11.96 -16.19
CA CYS A 228 8.30 10.52 -16.21
C CYS A 228 7.10 9.69 -15.69
N LEU A 229 5.93 10.30 -15.45
CA LEU A 229 4.72 9.57 -15.07
C LEU A 229 4.04 8.92 -16.30
N VAL A 230 4.81 8.12 -16.99
CA VAL A 230 4.45 7.38 -18.21
C VAL A 230 4.75 5.88 -18.02
N PRO A 231 4.26 4.98 -18.89
CA PRO A 231 4.72 3.59 -18.93
C PRO A 231 6.24 3.49 -19.08
N PHE A 232 6.84 2.44 -18.51
CA PHE A 232 8.29 2.25 -18.52
C PHE A 232 8.90 2.29 -19.93
N ASP A 233 8.19 1.74 -20.92
CA ASP A 233 8.67 1.66 -22.30
C ASP A 233 8.75 3.03 -22.99
N GLU A 234 8.01 4.03 -22.49
CA GLU A 234 8.02 5.42 -22.99
C GLU A 234 9.13 6.27 -22.37
N LEU A 235 9.85 5.74 -21.38
CA LEU A 235 11.01 6.43 -20.78
C LEU A 235 12.21 6.42 -21.74
N SER A 236 13.01 7.49 -21.65
CA SER A 236 14.36 7.48 -22.27
C SER A 236 15.26 6.46 -21.56
N GLU A 237 16.26 5.93 -22.25
CA GLU A 237 17.24 4.99 -21.66
C GLU A 237 17.93 5.57 -20.42
N LYS A 238 18.19 6.89 -20.41
CA LYS A 238 18.77 7.60 -19.26
C LYS A 238 17.84 7.55 -18.02
N GLU A 239 16.53 7.63 -18.22
CA GLU A 239 15.57 7.55 -17.12
C GLU A 239 15.36 6.11 -16.64
N LYS A 240 15.37 5.14 -17.55
CA LYS A 240 15.22 3.71 -17.23
C LYS A 240 16.31 3.19 -16.29
N VAL A 241 17.54 3.68 -16.43
CA VAL A 241 18.67 3.28 -15.57
C VAL A 241 18.54 3.81 -14.14
N LYS A 242 17.77 4.88 -13.92
CA LYS A 242 17.52 5.40 -12.57
C LYS A 242 16.67 4.47 -11.69
N ASP A 243 15.94 3.54 -12.31
CA ASP A 243 15.14 2.54 -11.62
C ASP A 243 15.94 1.27 -11.25
N ASP A 244 17.29 1.30 -11.38
CA ASP A 244 18.18 0.25 -10.88
C ASP A 244 18.13 0.20 -9.34
N ASP A 245 17.73 -0.96 -8.82
CA ASP A 245 17.45 -1.22 -7.39
C ASP A 245 18.68 -1.77 -6.64
#